data_6ccf9572a91c6421d1e75b466f30ee06
#
_entry.id   6ccf9572a91c6421d1e75b466f30ee06
#
_cell.length_a   1.000
_cell.length_b   1.000
_cell.length_c   1.000
_cell.angle_alpha   90.00
_cell.angle_beta   90.00
_cell.angle_gamma   90.00
#
_symmetry.space_group_name_H-M   'P 1'
#
loop_
_entity.id
_entity.type
_entity.pdbx_description
1 polymer ?
#
loop_
_entity_poly.entity_id
_entity_poly.type
_entity_poly.pdbx_seq_one_letter_code
_entity_poly.pdbx_strand_id
1 'polypeptide(L)'
;RIERIRRRKRMRRIRAAAVCAVLLAAVLAYFTGIYGASLALLGDAVDSIGIALTPSPGYPVSFTLSGYQNALPLAGGFVAVGDKDLAIYSAGGNEVRRIQHGYGRPAITAGNTRVCVYNRAGKELRVESRSRTLFENKFDDAIQLCAMSPNGTLAVFTKSKLYVYCLLYTSPSPR
;
A
#
# COMPACT_ATOMS: atom_id res chain seq x y z
N ARG A 1 50.44 28.05 4.92
CA ARG A 1 50.22 26.95 5.88
C ARG A 1 48.99 27.22 6.81
N ILE A 2 48.78 28.46 7.24
CA ILE A 2 47.70 28.90 8.15
C ILE A 2 46.32 28.84 7.49
N GLU A 3 46.17 29.17 6.21
CA GLU A 3 44.90 29.11 5.48
C GLU A 3 44.35 27.68 5.36
N ARG A 4 45.22 26.68 5.12
CA ARG A 4 44.82 25.27 5.05
C ARG A 4 44.25 24.75 6.38
N ILE A 5 44.78 25.24 7.51
CA ILE A 5 44.31 24.87 8.86
C ILE A 5 42.95 25.53 9.14
N ARG A 6 42.76 26.80 8.74
CA ARG A 6 41.47 27.50 8.87
C ARG A 6 40.37 26.83 8.01
N ARG A 7 40.72 26.44 6.77
CA ARG A 7 39.80 25.73 5.86
C ARG A 7 39.38 24.38 6.40
N ARG A 8 40.29 23.60 6.99
CA ARG A 8 39.99 22.32 7.65
C ARG A 8 39.11 22.49 8.89
N LYS A 9 39.35 23.49 9.71
CA LYS A 9 38.50 23.81 10.87
C LYS A 9 37.09 24.23 10.44
N ARG A 10 36.97 25.06 9.39
CA ARG A 10 35.68 25.48 8.83
C ARG A 10 34.91 24.28 8.24
N MET A 11 35.58 23.41 7.50
CA MET A 11 34.95 22.19 6.98
C MET A 11 34.47 21.22 8.09
N ARG A 12 35.24 21.08 9.18
CA ARG A 12 34.83 20.28 10.32
C ARG A 12 33.59 20.87 10.99
N ARG A 13 33.50 22.19 11.17
CA ARG A 13 32.33 22.87 11.72
C ARG A 13 31.10 22.70 10.82
N ILE A 14 31.26 22.84 9.51
CA ILE A 14 30.19 22.64 8.53
C ILE A 14 29.70 21.17 8.58
N ARG A 15 30.61 20.22 8.63
CA ARG A 15 30.24 18.79 8.75
C ARG A 15 29.53 18.50 10.07
N ALA A 16 30.01 19.04 11.18
CA ALA A 16 29.35 18.89 12.48
C ALA A 16 27.96 19.54 12.50
N ALA A 17 27.80 20.74 11.93
CA ALA A 17 26.52 21.40 11.80
C ALA A 17 25.54 20.60 10.89
N ALA A 18 26.04 20.06 9.80
CA ALA A 18 25.24 19.20 8.92
C ALA A 18 24.76 17.92 9.64
N VAL A 19 25.64 17.26 10.38
CA VAL A 19 25.28 16.08 11.18
C VAL A 19 24.24 16.44 12.26
N CYS A 20 24.42 17.55 12.98
CA CYS A 20 23.44 18.02 13.96
C CYS A 20 22.09 18.35 13.31
N ALA A 21 22.08 18.99 12.13
CA ALA A 21 20.84 19.30 11.40
C ALA A 21 20.11 18.03 10.96
N VAL A 22 20.84 17.01 10.47
CA VAL A 22 20.27 15.71 10.10
C VAL A 22 19.70 14.99 11.33
N LEU A 23 20.41 14.99 12.46
CA LEU A 23 19.92 14.40 13.71
C LEU A 23 18.66 15.11 14.22
N LEU A 24 18.64 16.43 14.16
CA LEU A 24 17.51 17.24 14.59
C LEU A 24 16.29 17.01 13.67
N ALA A 25 16.50 16.92 12.36
CA ALA A 25 15.46 16.56 11.41
C ALA A 25 14.94 15.14 11.67
N ALA A 26 15.82 14.18 11.99
CA ALA A 26 15.45 12.80 12.33
C ALA A 26 14.60 12.75 13.61
N VAL A 27 14.97 13.51 14.65
CA VAL A 27 14.20 13.60 15.89
C VAL A 27 12.85 14.25 15.66
N LEU A 28 12.78 15.36 14.93
CA LEU A 28 11.52 16.01 14.58
C LEU A 28 10.60 15.07 13.78
N ALA A 29 11.14 14.37 12.79
CA ALA A 29 10.38 13.39 12.02
C ALA A 29 9.86 12.24 12.89
N TYR A 30 10.64 11.79 13.89
CA TYR A 30 10.21 10.79 14.86
C TYR A 30 9.00 11.28 15.68
N PHE A 31 9.06 12.48 16.24
CA PHE A 31 7.96 13.05 17.03
C PHE A 31 6.72 13.40 16.21
N THR A 32 6.86 13.73 14.95
CA THR A 32 5.73 14.04 14.04
C THR A 32 5.07 12.80 13.43
N GLY A 33 5.58 11.58 13.68
CA GLY A 33 5.04 10.34 13.13
C GLY A 33 5.20 10.18 11.62
N ILE A 34 5.95 11.07 10.96
CA ILE A 34 6.18 11.07 9.51
C ILE A 34 6.96 9.82 9.07
N TYR A 35 7.72 9.17 9.96
CA TYR A 35 8.50 7.97 9.63
C TYR A 35 7.66 6.81 9.09
N GLY A 36 6.48 6.57 9.67
CA GLY A 36 5.62 5.48 9.22
C GLY A 36 5.11 5.68 7.80
N ALA A 37 4.69 6.91 7.48
CA ALA A 37 4.18 7.27 6.15
C ALA A 37 5.29 7.28 5.09
N SER A 38 6.48 7.82 5.42
CA SER A 38 7.61 7.87 4.49
C SER A 38 8.22 6.49 4.20
N LEU A 39 8.30 5.59 5.19
CA LEU A 39 8.75 4.22 4.99
C LEU A 39 7.77 3.41 4.16
N ALA A 40 6.46 3.60 4.34
CA ALA A 40 5.45 2.96 3.51
C ALA A 40 5.54 3.41 2.05
N LEU A 41 5.71 4.73 1.81
CA LEU A 41 5.89 5.29 0.47
C LEU A 41 7.18 4.83 -0.19
N LEU A 42 8.29 4.73 0.56
CA LEU A 42 9.55 4.19 0.07
C LEU A 42 9.41 2.71 -0.29
N GLY A 43 8.73 1.91 0.53
CA GLY A 43 8.43 0.52 0.23
C GLY A 43 7.64 0.38 -1.06
N ASP A 44 6.57 1.15 -1.23
CA ASP A 44 5.74 1.14 -2.44
C ASP A 44 6.53 1.61 -3.69
N ALA A 45 7.48 2.54 -3.52
CA ALA A 45 8.35 3.00 -4.62
C ALA A 45 9.37 1.93 -5.03
N VAL A 46 10.03 1.28 -4.08
CA VAL A 46 10.99 0.18 -4.33
C VAL A 46 10.29 -0.99 -5.02
N ASP A 47 9.12 -1.39 -4.53
CA ASP A 47 8.30 -2.44 -5.15
C ASP A 47 7.90 -2.07 -6.58
N SER A 48 7.58 -0.80 -6.82
CA SER A 48 7.23 -0.30 -8.15
C SER A 48 8.38 -0.41 -9.13
N ILE A 49 9.61 -0.09 -8.69
CA ILE A 49 10.82 -0.22 -9.49
C ILE A 49 11.11 -1.70 -9.79
N GLY A 50 11.03 -2.58 -8.78
CA GLY A 50 11.21 -4.02 -8.96
C GLY A 50 10.26 -4.62 -10.00
N ILE A 51 8.98 -4.25 -9.92
CA ILE A 51 7.95 -4.71 -10.87
C ILE A 51 8.20 -4.15 -12.28
N ALA A 52 8.64 -2.88 -12.41
CA ALA A 52 8.90 -2.26 -13.69
C ALA A 52 10.13 -2.86 -14.41
N LEU A 53 11.11 -3.37 -13.66
CA LEU A 53 12.29 -4.04 -14.19
C LEU A 53 12.05 -5.50 -14.59
N THR A 54 10.91 -6.08 -14.23
CA THR A 54 10.58 -7.46 -14.61
C THR A 54 10.21 -7.52 -16.10
N PRO A 55 10.84 -8.41 -16.90
CA PRO A 55 10.50 -8.56 -18.31
C PRO A 55 9.01 -8.83 -18.50
N SER A 56 8.39 -8.10 -19.41
CA SER A 56 6.95 -8.21 -19.70
C SER A 56 6.69 -9.29 -20.73
N PRO A 57 5.72 -10.20 -20.52
CA PRO A 57 5.33 -11.18 -21.53
C PRO A 57 4.60 -10.54 -22.72
N GLY A 58 4.16 -9.28 -22.59
CA GLY A 58 3.35 -8.59 -23.60
C GLY A 58 1.88 -8.98 -23.54
N TYR A 59 1.09 -8.37 -24.40
CA TYR A 59 -0.34 -8.65 -24.55
C TYR A 59 -0.62 -9.49 -25.81
N PRO A 60 -1.64 -10.35 -25.82
CA PRO A 60 -2.65 -10.60 -24.78
C PRO A 60 -2.14 -11.49 -23.65
N VAL A 61 -2.63 -11.25 -22.43
CA VAL A 61 -2.32 -12.06 -21.25
C VAL A 61 -3.52 -12.95 -20.93
N SER A 62 -3.28 -14.25 -20.89
CA SER A 62 -4.26 -15.21 -20.38
C SER A 62 -4.13 -15.31 -18.88
N PHE A 63 -5.21 -15.06 -18.14
CA PHE A 63 -5.24 -15.25 -16.70
C PHE A 63 -6.24 -16.35 -16.32
N THR A 64 -5.86 -17.16 -15.38
CA THR A 64 -6.70 -18.24 -14.86
C THR A 64 -7.20 -17.85 -13.48
N LEU A 65 -8.46 -17.47 -13.38
CA LEU A 65 -9.17 -17.23 -12.12
C LEU A 65 -10.32 -18.22 -12.01
N SER A 66 -10.55 -18.73 -10.81
CA SER A 66 -11.73 -19.56 -10.54
C SER A 66 -12.97 -18.68 -10.44
N GLY A 67 -13.84 -18.68 -11.46
CA GLY A 67 -15.07 -17.91 -11.46
C GLY A 67 -14.83 -16.40 -11.41
N TYR A 68 -14.51 -15.78 -12.56
CA TYR A 68 -14.30 -14.34 -12.65
C TYR A 68 -15.52 -13.55 -12.16
N GLN A 69 -15.31 -12.60 -11.26
CA GLN A 69 -16.34 -11.75 -10.68
C GLN A 69 -16.21 -10.29 -11.15
N ASN A 70 -15.02 -9.70 -11.00
CA ASN A 70 -14.78 -8.29 -11.31
C ASN A 70 -13.29 -8.00 -11.52
N ALA A 71 -12.98 -6.91 -12.24
CA ALA A 71 -11.63 -6.36 -12.32
C ALA A 71 -11.64 -4.83 -12.23
N LEU A 72 -10.60 -4.27 -11.62
CA LEU A 72 -10.41 -2.83 -11.43
C LEU A 72 -8.98 -2.44 -11.80
N PRO A 73 -8.75 -1.21 -12.26
CA PRO A 73 -7.39 -0.69 -12.46
C PRO A 73 -6.67 -0.56 -11.13
N LEU A 74 -5.36 -0.87 -11.10
CA LEU A 74 -4.51 -0.76 -9.92
C LEU A 74 -3.07 -0.45 -10.33
N ALA A 75 -2.56 0.72 -9.95
CA ALA A 75 -1.15 1.10 -10.10
C ALA A 75 -0.58 0.90 -11.53
N GLY A 76 -1.33 1.29 -12.54
CA GLY A 76 -0.96 1.16 -13.95
C GLY A 76 -1.25 -0.23 -14.55
N GLY A 77 -1.52 -1.24 -13.73
CA GLY A 77 -2.02 -2.54 -14.13
C GLY A 77 -3.47 -2.73 -13.74
N PHE A 78 -3.84 -3.94 -13.35
CA PHE A 78 -5.19 -4.26 -12.89
C PHE A 78 -5.19 -5.33 -11.80
N VAL A 79 -6.28 -5.39 -11.07
CA VAL A 79 -6.58 -6.45 -10.11
C VAL A 79 -7.86 -7.13 -10.56
N ALA A 80 -7.89 -8.44 -10.51
CA ALA A 80 -9.07 -9.24 -10.81
C ALA A 80 -9.41 -10.14 -9.63
N VAL A 81 -10.70 -10.27 -9.32
CA VAL A 81 -11.20 -11.15 -8.27
C VAL A 81 -12.04 -12.27 -8.87
N GLY A 82 -11.76 -13.46 -8.43
CA GLY A 82 -12.53 -14.67 -8.69
C GLY A 82 -13.27 -15.15 -7.44
N ASP A 83 -13.86 -16.33 -7.51
CA ASP A 83 -14.62 -16.93 -6.38
C ASP A 83 -13.73 -17.28 -5.19
N LYS A 84 -12.47 -17.63 -5.41
CA LYS A 84 -11.55 -18.10 -4.38
C LYS A 84 -10.27 -17.28 -4.28
N ASP A 85 -9.91 -16.58 -5.34
CA ASP A 85 -8.63 -15.90 -5.47
C ASP A 85 -8.77 -14.47 -6.01
N LEU A 86 -7.81 -13.65 -5.65
CA LEU A 86 -7.58 -12.31 -6.16
C LEU A 86 -6.19 -12.29 -6.79
N ALA A 87 -6.08 -11.86 -8.03
CA ALA A 87 -4.82 -11.75 -8.73
C ALA A 87 -4.52 -10.29 -9.13
N ILE A 88 -3.30 -9.86 -8.89
CA ILE A 88 -2.81 -8.51 -9.20
C ILE A 88 -1.82 -8.62 -10.35
N TYR A 89 -2.03 -7.82 -11.39
CA TYR A 89 -1.23 -7.78 -12.60
C TYR A 89 -0.56 -6.42 -12.78
N SER A 90 0.68 -6.43 -13.25
CA SER A 90 1.42 -5.22 -13.61
C SER A 90 0.91 -4.63 -14.94
N ALA A 91 1.34 -3.39 -15.24
CA ALA A 91 1.10 -2.76 -16.54
C ALA A 91 1.61 -3.59 -17.73
N GLY A 92 2.65 -4.39 -17.53
CA GLY A 92 3.23 -5.28 -18.53
C GLY A 92 2.55 -6.64 -18.65
N GLY A 93 1.49 -6.91 -17.87
CA GLY A 93 0.76 -8.17 -17.91
C GLY A 93 1.35 -9.29 -17.04
N ASN A 94 2.41 -9.02 -16.26
CA ASN A 94 2.94 -10.00 -15.31
C ASN A 94 2.00 -10.15 -14.13
N GLU A 95 1.73 -11.38 -13.70
CA GLU A 95 1.11 -11.64 -12.42
C GLU A 95 2.10 -11.29 -11.30
N VAL A 96 1.79 -10.23 -10.55
CA VAL A 96 2.63 -9.75 -9.45
C VAL A 96 2.33 -10.53 -8.17
N ARG A 97 1.05 -10.82 -7.95
CA ARG A 97 0.62 -11.51 -6.74
C ARG A 97 -0.73 -12.19 -6.92
N ARG A 98 -0.86 -13.35 -6.30
CA ARG A 98 -2.12 -14.08 -6.17
C ARG A 98 -2.41 -14.38 -4.71
N ILE A 99 -3.65 -14.14 -4.28
CA ILE A 99 -4.09 -14.25 -2.89
C ILE A 99 -5.37 -15.06 -2.86
N GLN A 100 -5.40 -16.08 -2.03
CA GLN A 100 -6.63 -16.80 -1.73
C GLN A 100 -7.37 -16.09 -0.59
N HIS A 101 -8.65 -15.82 -0.77
CA HIS A 101 -9.46 -15.11 0.23
C HIS A 101 -10.52 -16.00 0.91
N GLY A 102 -11.02 -17.03 0.27
CA GLY A 102 -12.02 -17.94 0.83
C GLY A 102 -13.38 -17.29 1.14
N TYR A 103 -13.67 -16.11 0.56
CA TYR A 103 -14.92 -15.39 0.80
C TYR A 103 -16.06 -15.97 -0.04
N GLY A 104 -17.25 -16.09 0.57
CA GLY A 104 -18.42 -16.63 -0.12
C GLY A 104 -19.02 -15.67 -1.14
N ARG A 105 -18.87 -14.37 -0.95
CA ARG A 105 -19.30 -13.30 -1.88
C ARG A 105 -18.22 -12.23 -1.98
N PRO A 106 -17.13 -12.51 -2.69
CA PRO A 106 -16.02 -11.58 -2.80
C PRO A 106 -16.43 -10.34 -3.60
N ALA A 107 -16.02 -9.18 -3.12
CA ALA A 107 -16.16 -7.92 -3.83
C ALA A 107 -14.89 -7.10 -3.63
N ILE A 108 -14.57 -6.25 -4.60
CA ILE A 108 -13.38 -5.40 -4.57
C ILE A 108 -13.72 -3.94 -4.75
N THR A 109 -12.90 -3.10 -4.13
CA THR A 109 -12.81 -1.66 -4.41
C THR A 109 -11.35 -1.26 -4.41
N ALA A 110 -10.93 -0.39 -5.31
CA ALA A 110 -9.53 -0.03 -5.48
C ALA A 110 -9.34 1.50 -5.46
N GLY A 111 -8.23 1.92 -4.88
CA GLY A 111 -7.63 3.23 -5.07
C GLY A 111 -6.50 3.16 -6.09
N ASN A 112 -5.60 4.16 -6.08
CA ASN A 112 -4.51 4.21 -7.06
C ASN A 112 -3.50 3.05 -6.88
N THR A 113 -3.15 2.67 -5.65
CA THR A 113 -2.08 1.69 -5.35
C THR A 113 -2.51 0.57 -4.42
N ARG A 114 -3.74 0.59 -3.96
CA ARG A 114 -4.29 -0.32 -2.95
C ARG A 114 -5.64 -0.85 -3.39
N VAL A 115 -5.91 -2.09 -3.05
CA VAL A 115 -7.21 -2.74 -3.28
C VAL A 115 -7.73 -3.30 -1.96
N CYS A 116 -9.01 -3.11 -1.71
CA CYS A 116 -9.73 -3.78 -0.63
C CYS A 116 -10.55 -4.92 -1.24
N VAL A 117 -10.33 -6.13 -0.77
CA VAL A 117 -11.19 -7.28 -1.02
C VAL A 117 -12.00 -7.55 0.25
N TYR A 118 -13.29 -7.72 0.12
CA TYR A 118 -14.18 -7.93 1.25
C TYR A 118 -15.26 -8.97 0.94
N ASN A 119 -15.74 -9.61 1.99
CA ASN A 119 -16.85 -10.55 1.90
C ASN A 119 -18.17 -9.78 2.01
N ARG A 120 -18.85 -9.57 0.87
CA ARG A 120 -20.16 -8.88 0.85
C ARG A 120 -21.20 -9.70 1.61
N ALA A 121 -21.91 -9.08 2.54
CA ALA A 121 -22.78 -9.72 3.52
C ALA A 121 -22.05 -10.66 4.50
N GLY A 122 -20.73 -10.75 4.44
CA GLY A 122 -19.85 -11.34 5.45
C GLY A 122 -19.26 -10.28 6.37
N LYS A 123 -18.24 -10.65 7.13
CA LYS A 123 -17.64 -9.80 8.17
C LYS A 123 -16.17 -9.48 7.94
N GLU A 124 -15.56 -10.11 6.97
CA GLU A 124 -14.12 -10.08 6.72
C GLU A 124 -13.77 -9.14 5.58
N LEU A 125 -12.68 -8.40 5.76
CA LEU A 125 -12.03 -7.65 4.69
C LEU A 125 -10.51 -7.69 4.80
N ARG A 126 -9.85 -7.48 3.66
CA ARG A 126 -8.40 -7.32 3.57
C ARG A 126 -8.08 -6.16 2.63
N VAL A 127 -7.04 -5.43 2.97
CA VAL A 127 -6.47 -4.41 2.09
C VAL A 127 -5.09 -4.85 1.67
N GLU A 128 -4.91 -4.90 0.36
CA GLU A 128 -3.69 -5.37 -0.28
C GLU A 128 -3.02 -4.22 -1.04
N SER A 129 -1.69 -4.19 -1.00
CA SER A 129 -0.87 -3.52 -2.00
C SER A 129 -0.44 -4.54 -3.06
N ARG A 130 0.32 -4.07 -4.07
CA ARG A 130 0.87 -4.98 -5.07
C ARG A 130 1.80 -6.06 -4.49
N SER A 131 2.50 -5.77 -3.41
CA SER A 131 3.53 -6.64 -2.84
C SER A 131 3.13 -7.30 -1.53
N ARG A 132 2.24 -6.70 -0.76
CA ARG A 132 1.93 -7.16 0.60
C ARG A 132 0.50 -6.88 1.04
N THR A 133 0.05 -7.63 2.05
CA THR A 133 -1.16 -7.31 2.83
C THR A 133 -0.85 -6.14 3.75
N LEU A 134 -1.68 -5.11 3.68
CA LEU A 134 -1.53 -3.91 4.51
C LEU A 134 -2.39 -3.97 5.77
N PHE A 135 -3.59 -4.52 5.64
CA PHE A 135 -4.58 -4.50 6.70
C PHE A 135 -5.54 -5.66 6.52
N GLU A 136 -5.91 -6.30 7.60
CA GLU A 136 -6.95 -7.33 7.66
C GLU A 136 -7.81 -7.09 8.88
N ASN A 137 -9.12 -7.16 8.72
CA ASN A 137 -10.05 -6.97 9.82
C ASN A 137 -11.31 -7.82 9.68
N LYS A 138 -11.88 -8.14 10.83
CA LYS A 138 -13.17 -8.80 10.95
C LYS A 138 -14.09 -7.93 11.79
N PHE A 139 -15.26 -7.60 11.24
CA PHE A 139 -16.26 -6.75 11.88
C PHE A 139 -17.27 -7.58 12.67
N ASP A 140 -17.93 -6.93 13.61
CA ASP A 140 -19.04 -7.55 14.35
C ASP A 140 -20.27 -7.73 13.45
N ASP A 141 -20.51 -6.76 12.57
CA ASP A 141 -21.64 -6.70 11.65
C ASP A 141 -21.26 -7.05 10.21
N ALA A 142 -22.23 -7.50 9.44
CA ALA A 142 -22.05 -7.81 8.03
C ALA A 142 -21.74 -6.55 7.22
N ILE A 143 -20.71 -6.65 6.37
CA ILE A 143 -20.28 -5.60 5.45
C ILE A 143 -21.27 -5.51 4.28
N GLN A 144 -21.85 -4.33 4.08
CA GLN A 144 -22.76 -4.07 2.97
C GLN A 144 -22.02 -3.61 1.73
N LEU A 145 -21.10 -2.65 1.94
CA LEU A 145 -20.33 -2.00 0.89
C LEU A 145 -19.00 -1.49 1.43
N CYS A 146 -17.98 -1.56 0.61
CA CYS A 146 -16.73 -0.81 0.81
C CYS A 146 -16.50 0.13 -0.35
N ALA A 147 -15.98 1.32 -0.06
CA ALA A 147 -15.56 2.30 -1.04
C ALA A 147 -14.16 2.79 -0.71
N MET A 148 -13.29 2.87 -1.70
CA MET A 148 -11.92 3.36 -1.53
C MET A 148 -11.68 4.57 -2.39
N SER A 149 -11.12 5.62 -1.77
CA SER A 149 -10.70 6.82 -2.52
C SER A 149 -9.39 6.56 -3.26
N PRO A 150 -9.06 7.34 -4.29
CA PRO A 150 -7.76 7.26 -4.98
C PRO A 150 -6.57 7.36 -4.02
N ASN A 151 -6.70 8.15 -2.97
CA ASN A 151 -5.64 8.38 -1.96
C ASN A 151 -5.58 7.28 -0.88
N GLY A 152 -6.37 6.21 -0.98
CA GLY A 152 -6.32 5.08 -0.04
C GLY A 152 -7.12 5.29 1.25
N THR A 153 -8.04 6.23 1.31
CA THR A 153 -9.06 6.27 2.38
C THR A 153 -10.12 5.21 2.08
N LEU A 154 -10.34 4.31 3.02
CA LEU A 154 -11.32 3.24 2.92
C LEU A 154 -12.53 3.54 3.80
N ALA A 155 -13.71 3.60 3.22
CA ALA A 155 -15.00 3.62 3.91
C ALA A 155 -15.62 2.22 3.88
N VAL A 156 -16.05 1.72 5.03
CA VAL A 156 -16.69 0.42 5.20
C VAL A 156 -18.07 0.62 5.80
N PHE A 157 -19.08 0.31 5.03
CA PHE A 157 -20.48 0.33 5.47
C PHE A 157 -20.88 -1.06 5.96
N THR A 158 -21.17 -1.16 7.23
CA THR A 158 -21.78 -2.35 7.81
C THR A 158 -23.27 -2.15 7.98
N LYS A 159 -23.98 -3.16 8.46
CA LYS A 159 -25.43 -3.06 8.69
C LYS A 159 -25.81 -1.92 9.64
N SER A 160 -24.96 -1.61 10.64
CA SER A 160 -25.26 -0.65 11.70
C SER A 160 -24.32 0.55 11.76
N LYS A 161 -23.12 0.49 11.15
CA LYS A 161 -22.04 1.47 11.35
C LYS A 161 -21.30 1.79 10.05
N LEU A 162 -20.76 3.00 9.99
CA LEU A 162 -19.78 3.41 9.00
C LEU A 162 -18.41 3.52 9.68
N TYR A 163 -17.43 2.82 9.13
CA TYR A 163 -16.03 2.92 9.53
C TYR A 163 -15.24 3.61 8.43
N VAL A 164 -14.32 4.50 8.82
CA VAL A 164 -13.43 5.18 7.88
C VAL A 164 -11.98 4.94 8.32
N TYR A 165 -11.17 4.39 7.42
CA TYR A 165 -9.76 4.10 7.64
C TYR A 165 -8.90 4.92 6.70
N CYS A 166 -7.94 5.66 7.26
CA CYS A 166 -6.91 6.31 6.47
C CYS A 166 -5.70 5.37 6.38
N LEU A 167 -5.54 4.69 5.24
CA LEU A 167 -4.50 3.68 5.05
C LEU A 167 -3.13 4.28 4.70
N LEU A 168 -3.00 5.60 4.64
CA LEU A 168 -1.71 6.28 4.51
C LEU A 168 -0.84 6.11 5.76
N TYR A 169 -1.47 5.94 6.91
CA TYR A 169 -0.82 5.68 8.20
C TYR A 169 -1.12 4.25 8.62
N THR A 170 -0.35 3.29 8.08
CA THR A 170 -0.44 1.90 8.52
C THR A 170 0.20 1.74 9.91
N SER A 171 -0.51 2.16 10.93
CA SER A 171 -0.37 1.60 12.26
C SER A 171 -1.79 1.32 12.76
N PRO A 172 -2.18 0.05 12.94
CA PRO A 172 -3.41 -0.26 13.66
C PRO A 172 -3.15 0.13 15.12
N SER A 173 -3.63 1.31 15.53
CA SER A 173 -3.84 1.55 16.94
C SER A 173 -5.14 0.84 17.32
N PRO A 174 -5.09 -0.22 18.12
CA PRO A 174 -6.30 -0.80 18.68
C PRO A 174 -6.86 0.21 19.70
N ARG A 175 -8.05 0.70 19.45
CA ARG A 175 -8.94 1.22 20.48
C ARG A 175 -10.26 0.49 20.40
#